data_612da16c90411b6985297bfb4a8cfc19
#
_entry.id   612da16c90411b6985297bfb4a8cfc19
#
_cell.length_a   1.000
_cell.length_b   1.000
_cell.length_c   1.000
_cell.angle_alpha   90.00
_cell.angle_beta   90.00
_cell.angle_gamma   90.00
#
_symmetry.space_group_name_H-M   'P 1'
#
loop_
_entity.id
_entity.type
_entity.pdbx_description
1 polymer ?
#
loop_
_entity_poly.entity_id
_entity_poly.type
_entity_poly.pdbx_seq_one_letter_code
_entity_poly.pdbx_strand_id
1 'polypeptide(L)'
;MHNWGGFCTFVNRLYGIRMISLFKKNAQKKDIALVLSSGGARGLAHIGVIEELEAQGYHITSIAGCSMGALIGGVYAAGKLNEFREWMKTIDRKKMLELTDFSLSLNHLVKGKRIIEAIMEFVPDVAIEDLPIPYCAVATDLKDGKEVVFNKGSLFDAIRASISLPSFYEPVQRDGMILIDGGVINPIPLNRVNRHPGDLLVGVDVSGHDYKEEWERQHVVAERQKQKQDKSLKTKILDMLIPDNIDFNYYTVLSRTSSLMIRQNSILMAKLMKPDMLIDIQMSRFGSFDYDKSEKLIALGRNKTKKYLATQHSEDDR
;
A
#
# COMPACT_ATOMS: atom_id res chain seq x y z
N MET A 1 64.80 -37.45 0.13
CA MET A 1 64.20 -36.12 0.28
C MET A 1 62.75 -36.22 -0.25
N HIS A 2 61.80 -36.43 0.64
CA HIS A 2 60.37 -36.61 0.24
C HIS A 2 59.64 -35.28 0.31
N ASN A 3 59.00 -34.98 -0.80
CA ASN A 3 58.29 -33.72 -1.06
C ASN A 3 56.93 -33.70 -0.35
N TRP A 4 56.81 -33.02 0.78
CA TRP A 4 55.58 -32.88 1.59
C TRP A 4 54.79 -31.61 1.30
N GLY A 5 55.11 -30.86 0.23
CA GLY A 5 54.50 -29.56 -0.12
C GLY A 5 53.09 -29.65 -0.70
N GLY A 6 52.69 -30.79 -1.27
CA GLY A 6 51.39 -30.91 -1.97
C GLY A 6 50.19 -31.25 -1.09
N PHE A 7 50.44 -31.85 0.08
CA PHE A 7 49.35 -32.32 0.95
C PHE A 7 48.78 -31.20 1.83
N CYS A 8 49.59 -30.23 2.22
CA CYS A 8 49.13 -29.08 3.02
C CYS A 8 48.23 -28.11 2.25
N THR A 9 48.46 -27.93 0.95
CA THR A 9 47.63 -27.04 0.10
C THR A 9 46.26 -27.62 -0.23
N PHE A 10 46.15 -28.97 -0.30
CA PHE A 10 44.87 -29.65 -0.57
C PHE A 10 43.97 -29.67 0.67
N VAL A 11 44.55 -29.86 1.86
CA VAL A 11 43.82 -29.85 3.14
C VAL A 11 43.28 -28.42 3.45
N ASN A 12 44.09 -27.39 3.24
CA ASN A 12 43.65 -26.00 3.46
C ASN A 12 42.54 -25.57 2.49
N ARG A 13 42.52 -26.11 1.25
CA ARG A 13 41.45 -25.80 0.28
C ARG A 13 40.13 -26.51 0.62
N LEU A 14 40.19 -27.73 1.19
CA LEU A 14 39.01 -28.47 1.64
C LEU A 14 38.43 -27.90 2.95
N TYR A 15 39.28 -27.47 3.90
CA TYR A 15 38.83 -26.82 5.11
C TYR A 15 38.33 -25.41 4.88
N GLY A 16 38.93 -24.67 3.98
CA GLY A 16 38.44 -23.32 3.55
C GLY A 16 37.07 -23.37 2.89
N ILE A 17 36.82 -24.35 2.00
CA ILE A 17 35.51 -24.51 1.33
C ILE A 17 34.45 -25.01 2.32
N ARG A 18 34.82 -25.86 3.29
CA ARG A 18 33.89 -26.36 4.32
C ARG A 18 33.55 -25.29 5.37
N MET A 19 34.52 -24.41 5.71
CA MET A 19 34.28 -23.28 6.61
C MET A 19 33.41 -22.19 5.96
N ILE A 20 33.58 -21.90 4.66
CA ILE A 20 32.74 -20.95 3.94
C ILE A 20 31.29 -21.46 3.83
N SER A 21 31.05 -22.78 3.79
CA SER A 21 29.68 -23.34 3.80
C SER A 21 29.05 -23.39 5.19
N LEU A 22 29.87 -23.39 6.27
CA LEU A 22 29.40 -23.38 7.66
C LEU A 22 29.13 -21.95 8.17
N PHE A 23 29.65 -20.92 7.50
CA PHE A 23 29.37 -19.51 7.76
C PHE A 23 28.31 -18.90 6.81
N LYS A 24 27.58 -19.66 6.02
CA LYS A 24 26.21 -19.28 5.69
C LYS A 24 25.42 -19.40 7.02
N LYS A 25 25.59 -18.38 7.87
CA LYS A 25 24.68 -18.07 8.96
C LYS A 25 23.29 -18.34 8.39
N ASN A 26 22.57 -19.31 8.93
CA ASN A 26 21.13 -19.39 8.74
C ASN A 26 20.65 -18.00 9.12
N ALA A 27 20.37 -17.16 8.15
CA ALA A 27 19.76 -15.87 8.39
C ALA A 27 18.43 -16.23 9.05
N GLN A 28 18.38 -16.03 10.36
CA GLN A 28 17.19 -16.33 11.16
C GLN A 28 16.09 -15.48 10.50
N LYS A 29 15.08 -16.16 9.92
CA LYS A 29 13.94 -15.48 9.34
C LYS A 29 13.42 -14.50 10.38
N LYS A 30 13.36 -13.24 10.04
CA LYS A 30 12.80 -12.22 10.92
C LYS A 30 11.29 -12.21 10.67
N ASP A 31 10.54 -12.78 11.59
CA ASP A 31 9.08 -12.78 11.51
C ASP A 31 8.53 -11.37 11.77
N ILE A 32 7.58 -10.95 10.94
CA ILE A 32 7.00 -9.61 11.01
C ILE A 32 5.47 -9.64 10.93
N ALA A 33 4.84 -8.82 11.76
CA ALA A 33 3.45 -8.41 11.64
C ALA A 33 3.40 -7.12 10.81
N LEU A 34 2.90 -7.21 9.57
CA LEU A 34 2.95 -6.13 8.58
C LEU A 34 1.66 -5.31 8.57
N VAL A 35 1.79 -3.98 8.57
CA VAL A 35 0.66 -3.06 8.50
C VAL A 35 0.81 -2.12 7.31
N LEU A 36 -0.21 -2.12 6.45
CA LEU A 36 -0.24 -1.36 5.20
C LEU A 36 -1.26 -0.22 5.28
N SER A 37 -0.78 1.01 5.11
CA SER A 37 -1.63 2.20 5.22
C SER A 37 -2.57 2.39 4.05
N SER A 38 -3.57 3.25 4.25
CA SER A 38 -4.35 3.88 3.18
C SER A 38 -3.46 4.72 2.25
N GLY A 39 -3.89 4.89 0.97
CA GLY A 39 -3.09 5.70 0.05
C GLY A 39 -3.66 5.87 -1.37
N GLY A 40 -4.81 5.28 -1.71
CA GLY A 40 -5.29 5.25 -3.09
C GLY A 40 -4.26 4.58 -4.02
N ALA A 41 -4.08 5.06 -5.25
CA ALA A 41 -3.09 4.50 -6.19
C ALA A 41 -1.66 4.46 -5.63
N ARG A 42 -1.30 5.39 -4.74
CA ARG A 42 0.00 5.41 -4.07
C ARG A 42 0.28 4.12 -3.27
N GLY A 43 -0.78 3.45 -2.81
CA GLY A 43 -0.71 2.16 -2.12
C GLY A 43 -0.15 1.03 -2.98
N LEU A 44 -0.07 1.15 -4.31
CA LEU A 44 0.64 0.19 -5.17
C LEU A 44 2.12 0.06 -4.80
N ALA A 45 2.70 1.04 -4.09
CA ALA A 45 4.04 0.94 -3.53
C ALA A 45 4.16 -0.19 -2.50
N HIS A 46 3.07 -0.57 -1.80
CA HIS A 46 3.08 -1.70 -0.87
C HIS A 46 3.52 -3.01 -1.52
N ILE A 47 3.22 -3.23 -2.81
CA ILE A 47 3.69 -4.39 -3.56
C ILE A 47 5.23 -4.46 -3.54
N GLY A 48 5.88 -3.35 -3.91
CA GLY A 48 7.34 -3.29 -3.92
C GLY A 48 7.97 -3.37 -2.51
N VAL A 49 7.25 -2.90 -1.49
CA VAL A 49 7.67 -3.04 -0.09
C VAL A 49 7.64 -4.51 0.34
N ILE A 50 6.54 -5.22 0.07
CA ILE A 50 6.39 -6.65 0.39
C ILE A 50 7.50 -7.46 -0.31
N GLU A 51 7.67 -7.27 -1.61
CA GLU A 51 8.70 -7.97 -2.41
C GLU A 51 10.12 -7.73 -1.86
N GLU A 52 10.45 -6.49 -1.44
CA GLU A 52 11.77 -6.20 -0.90
C GLU A 52 11.96 -6.77 0.50
N LEU A 53 10.95 -6.71 1.38
CA LEU A 53 11.01 -7.31 2.71
C LEU A 53 11.28 -8.83 2.60
N GLU A 54 10.55 -9.54 1.73
CA GLU A 54 10.76 -10.97 1.49
C GLU A 54 12.16 -11.25 0.90
N ALA A 55 12.62 -10.44 -0.06
CA ALA A 55 13.95 -10.56 -0.65
C ALA A 55 15.07 -10.35 0.37
N GLN A 56 14.84 -9.57 1.43
CA GLN A 56 15.76 -9.35 2.55
C GLN A 56 15.60 -10.38 3.69
N GLY A 57 14.79 -11.43 3.47
CA GLY A 57 14.63 -12.56 4.39
C GLY A 57 13.61 -12.32 5.51
N TYR A 58 12.80 -11.28 5.46
CA TYR A 58 11.67 -11.12 6.36
C TYR A 58 10.54 -12.07 5.98
N HIS A 59 9.86 -12.62 6.99
CA HIS A 59 8.73 -13.51 6.82
C HIS A 59 7.48 -12.83 7.41
N ILE A 60 6.49 -12.57 6.55
CA ILE A 60 5.24 -11.93 6.95
C ILE A 60 4.33 -12.97 7.56
N THR A 61 4.10 -12.88 8.87
CA THR A 61 3.29 -13.82 9.66
C THR A 61 1.84 -13.40 9.77
N SER A 62 1.55 -12.11 9.61
CA SER A 62 0.21 -11.54 9.66
C SER A 62 0.17 -10.18 8.96
N ILE A 63 -1.02 -9.77 8.52
CA ILE A 63 -1.21 -8.50 7.82
C ILE A 63 -2.46 -7.76 8.32
N ALA A 64 -2.34 -6.45 8.49
CA ALA A 64 -3.47 -5.54 8.64
C ALA A 64 -3.39 -4.43 7.58
N GLY A 65 -4.54 -4.06 7.02
CA GLY A 65 -4.56 -3.05 5.97
C GLY A 65 -5.74 -2.10 6.05
N CYS A 66 -5.54 -0.91 5.47
CA CYS A 66 -6.57 0.09 5.29
C CYS A 66 -6.64 0.51 3.82
N SER A 67 -7.83 0.58 3.23
CA SER A 67 -8.04 1.04 1.85
C SER A 67 -7.18 0.25 0.85
N MET A 68 -6.32 0.90 0.07
CA MET A 68 -5.40 0.19 -0.82
C MET A 68 -4.48 -0.78 -0.06
N GLY A 69 -4.09 -0.46 1.17
CA GLY A 69 -3.34 -1.39 2.01
C GLY A 69 -4.15 -2.65 2.37
N ALA A 70 -5.47 -2.53 2.54
CA ALA A 70 -6.35 -3.68 2.72
C ALA A 70 -6.42 -4.53 1.45
N LEU A 71 -6.56 -3.91 0.28
CA LEU A 71 -6.58 -4.62 -1.00
C LEU A 71 -5.25 -5.38 -1.24
N ILE A 72 -4.11 -4.70 -1.16
CA ILE A 72 -2.80 -5.32 -1.40
C ILE A 72 -2.51 -6.40 -0.36
N GLY A 73 -2.79 -6.13 0.92
CA GLY A 73 -2.61 -7.09 2.01
C GLY A 73 -3.49 -8.32 1.86
N GLY A 74 -4.76 -8.16 1.48
CA GLY A 74 -5.69 -9.26 1.25
C GLY A 74 -5.30 -10.13 0.05
N VAL A 75 -4.92 -9.49 -1.06
CA VAL A 75 -4.41 -10.19 -2.25
C VAL A 75 -3.12 -10.96 -1.94
N TYR A 76 -2.21 -10.38 -1.16
CA TYR A 76 -1.01 -11.07 -0.69
C TYR A 76 -1.36 -12.26 0.22
N ALA A 77 -2.24 -12.06 1.19
CA ALA A 77 -2.68 -13.12 2.10
C ALA A 77 -3.36 -14.28 1.37
N ALA A 78 -4.05 -13.99 0.26
CA ALA A 78 -4.63 -15.00 -0.65
C ALA A 78 -3.58 -15.65 -1.58
N GLY A 79 -2.29 -15.30 -1.49
CA GLY A 79 -1.23 -15.83 -2.34
C GLY A 79 -1.29 -15.39 -3.80
N LYS A 80 -1.92 -14.23 -4.09
CA LYS A 80 -2.22 -13.75 -5.44
C LYS A 80 -1.56 -12.42 -5.81
N LEU A 81 -0.51 -12.03 -5.07
CA LEU A 81 0.16 -10.73 -5.28
C LEU A 81 0.80 -10.63 -6.67
N ASN A 82 1.39 -11.73 -7.17
CA ASN A 82 2.04 -11.74 -8.47
C ASN A 82 1.03 -11.56 -9.61
N GLU A 83 -0.10 -12.27 -9.56
CA GLU A 83 -1.18 -12.15 -10.55
C GLU A 83 -1.76 -10.72 -10.54
N PHE A 84 -1.97 -10.16 -9.34
CA PHE A 84 -2.43 -8.78 -9.21
C PHE A 84 -1.44 -7.78 -9.80
N ARG A 85 -0.15 -7.94 -9.52
CA ARG A 85 0.91 -7.10 -10.08
C ARG A 85 0.94 -7.15 -11.60
N GLU A 86 0.88 -8.35 -12.20
CA GLU A 86 0.86 -8.50 -13.66
C GLU A 86 -0.41 -7.87 -14.26
N TRP A 87 -1.55 -8.04 -13.61
CA TRP A 87 -2.79 -7.39 -14.02
C TRP A 87 -2.66 -5.85 -13.97
N MET A 88 -2.06 -5.29 -12.92
CA MET A 88 -1.85 -3.84 -12.78
C MET A 88 -0.98 -3.25 -13.90
N LYS A 89 -0.07 -4.00 -14.49
CA LYS A 89 0.71 -3.54 -15.68
C LYS A 89 -0.16 -3.33 -16.92
N THR A 90 -1.29 -4.01 -16.99
CA THR A 90 -2.25 -3.87 -18.10
C THR A 90 -3.19 -2.67 -17.92
N ILE A 91 -3.16 -2.01 -16.76
CA ILE A 91 -4.05 -0.91 -16.42
C ILE A 91 -3.44 0.41 -16.92
N ASP A 92 -3.92 0.87 -18.05
CA ASP A 92 -3.69 2.22 -18.55
C ASP A 92 -4.86 3.17 -18.14
N ARG A 93 -4.74 4.44 -18.50
CA ARG A 93 -5.80 5.43 -18.22
C ARG A 93 -7.14 5.05 -18.84
N LYS A 94 -7.15 4.47 -20.04
CA LYS A 94 -8.37 4.07 -20.73
C LYS A 94 -9.04 2.92 -20.01
N LYS A 95 -8.29 1.86 -19.70
CA LYS A 95 -8.80 0.69 -18.97
C LYS A 95 -9.25 1.05 -17.57
N MET A 96 -8.54 1.97 -16.90
CA MET A 96 -8.98 2.49 -15.60
C MET A 96 -10.34 3.20 -15.69
N LEU A 97 -10.57 4.00 -16.75
CA LEU A 97 -11.87 4.65 -16.99
C LEU A 97 -12.97 3.62 -17.29
N GLU A 98 -12.67 2.55 -18.02
CA GLU A 98 -13.61 1.46 -18.31
C GLU A 98 -14.01 0.69 -17.04
N LEU A 99 -13.06 0.46 -16.14
CA LEU A 99 -13.27 -0.18 -14.83
C LEU A 99 -13.96 0.76 -13.83
N THR A 100 -13.91 2.07 -14.09
CA THR A 100 -14.58 3.07 -13.27
C THR A 100 -16.05 3.14 -13.67
N ASP A 101 -16.91 2.62 -12.80
CA ASP A 101 -18.35 2.54 -13.00
C ASP A 101 -18.99 3.90 -12.66
N PHE A 102 -18.87 4.87 -13.59
CA PHE A 102 -19.40 6.22 -13.36
C PHE A 102 -20.91 6.19 -13.17
N SER A 103 -21.36 6.73 -12.05
CA SER A 103 -22.76 6.97 -11.75
C SER A 103 -23.11 8.41 -12.06
N LEU A 104 -24.25 8.63 -12.72
CA LEU A 104 -24.83 9.97 -12.87
C LEU A 104 -25.51 10.47 -11.57
N SER A 105 -25.32 9.74 -10.46
CA SER A 105 -25.84 10.13 -9.17
C SER A 105 -25.08 11.34 -8.62
N LEU A 106 -25.81 12.27 -8.01
CA LEU A 106 -25.22 13.42 -7.31
C LEU A 106 -24.50 13.02 -6.01
N ASN A 107 -24.70 11.79 -5.53
CA ASN A 107 -24.23 11.34 -4.23
C ASN A 107 -22.89 10.59 -4.26
N HIS A 108 -22.52 9.99 -5.41
CA HIS A 108 -21.27 9.25 -5.59
C HIS A 108 -20.89 9.21 -7.07
N LEU A 109 -19.59 9.15 -7.34
CA LEU A 109 -19.05 9.15 -8.71
C LEU A 109 -18.89 7.75 -9.27
N VAL A 110 -18.57 6.75 -8.43
CA VAL A 110 -18.22 5.38 -8.83
C VAL A 110 -18.87 4.38 -7.89
N LYS A 111 -19.45 3.33 -8.45
CA LYS A 111 -19.98 2.21 -7.65
C LYS A 111 -18.86 1.30 -7.11
N GLY A 112 -17.73 1.24 -7.81
CA GLY A 112 -16.57 0.42 -7.42
C GLY A 112 -16.77 -1.08 -7.62
N LYS A 113 -17.87 -1.50 -8.26
CA LYS A 113 -18.21 -2.91 -8.47
C LYS A 113 -17.30 -3.56 -9.51
N ARG A 114 -17.13 -2.92 -10.67
CA ARG A 114 -16.35 -3.48 -11.79
C ARG A 114 -14.88 -3.72 -11.47
N ILE A 115 -14.25 -2.87 -10.67
CA ILE A 115 -12.86 -3.07 -10.28
C ILE A 115 -12.70 -4.29 -9.37
N ILE A 116 -13.65 -4.49 -8.45
CA ILE A 116 -13.68 -5.67 -7.59
C ILE A 116 -13.94 -6.94 -8.42
N GLU A 117 -14.93 -6.92 -9.32
CA GLU A 117 -15.24 -8.04 -10.22
C GLU A 117 -14.03 -8.42 -11.09
N ALA A 118 -13.33 -7.43 -11.64
CA ALA A 118 -12.11 -7.68 -12.44
C ALA A 118 -10.97 -8.32 -11.62
N ILE A 119 -10.84 -7.97 -10.34
CA ILE A 119 -9.85 -8.60 -9.45
C ILE A 119 -10.29 -10.02 -9.08
N MET A 120 -11.59 -10.25 -8.88
CA MET A 120 -12.15 -11.58 -8.56
C MET A 120 -11.99 -12.60 -9.69
N GLU A 121 -11.71 -12.17 -10.93
CA GLU A 121 -11.42 -13.08 -12.04
C GLU A 121 -10.17 -13.97 -11.77
N PHE A 122 -9.22 -13.49 -10.96
CA PHE A 122 -7.99 -14.21 -10.65
C PHE A 122 -7.67 -14.33 -9.16
N VAL A 123 -8.34 -13.58 -8.29
CA VAL A 123 -8.28 -13.71 -6.82
C VAL A 123 -9.62 -14.29 -6.35
N PRO A 124 -9.66 -15.51 -5.81
CA PRO A 124 -10.91 -16.08 -5.31
C PRO A 124 -11.41 -15.31 -4.08
N ASP A 125 -12.74 -15.13 -3.98
CA ASP A 125 -13.34 -14.68 -2.73
C ASP A 125 -13.36 -15.83 -1.74
N VAL A 126 -12.51 -15.74 -0.73
CA VAL A 126 -12.37 -16.74 0.34
C VAL A 126 -12.77 -16.11 1.67
N ALA A 127 -13.10 -16.94 2.64
CA ALA A 127 -13.28 -16.46 4.00
C ALA A 127 -11.93 -16.02 4.57
N ILE A 128 -11.92 -14.86 5.24
CA ILE A 128 -10.70 -14.28 5.83
C ILE A 128 -10.04 -15.24 6.81
N GLU A 129 -10.84 -15.97 7.57
CA GLU A 129 -10.38 -16.97 8.54
C GLU A 129 -9.73 -18.21 7.90
N ASP A 130 -9.92 -18.41 6.59
CA ASP A 130 -9.34 -19.54 5.83
C ASP A 130 -8.05 -19.12 5.08
N LEU A 131 -7.64 -17.86 5.19
CA LEU A 131 -6.41 -17.38 4.56
C LEU A 131 -5.16 -18.03 5.18
N PRO A 132 -4.10 -18.29 4.38
CA PRO A 132 -2.85 -18.88 4.86
C PRO A 132 -2.16 -18.11 6.00
N ILE A 133 -2.36 -16.80 6.05
CA ILE A 133 -1.86 -15.94 7.13
C ILE A 133 -3.00 -15.09 7.69
N PRO A 134 -3.02 -14.79 8.99
CA PRO A 134 -3.98 -13.88 9.60
C PRO A 134 -4.01 -12.52 8.88
N TYR A 135 -5.21 -12.12 8.52
CA TYR A 135 -5.45 -10.85 7.83
C TYR A 135 -6.59 -10.09 8.50
N CYS A 136 -6.49 -8.75 8.50
CA CYS A 136 -7.65 -7.91 8.77
C CYS A 136 -7.66 -6.64 7.91
N ALA A 137 -8.87 -6.17 7.58
CA ALA A 137 -9.12 -4.88 6.96
C ALA A 137 -9.92 -4.00 7.92
N VAL A 138 -9.72 -2.68 7.81
CA VAL A 138 -10.48 -1.71 8.59
C VAL A 138 -11.35 -0.84 7.70
N ALA A 139 -12.56 -0.56 8.17
CA ALA A 139 -13.47 0.42 7.58
C ALA A 139 -14.00 1.36 8.67
N THR A 140 -14.77 2.36 8.29
CA THR A 140 -15.42 3.29 9.19
C THR A 140 -16.94 3.17 9.06
N ASP A 141 -17.65 2.94 10.16
CA ASP A 141 -19.10 3.13 10.18
C ASP A 141 -19.41 4.63 10.34
N LEU A 142 -19.93 5.21 9.27
CA LEU A 142 -20.29 6.63 9.24
C LEU A 142 -21.43 6.98 10.20
N LYS A 143 -22.34 6.02 10.46
CA LYS A 143 -23.52 6.24 11.29
C LYS A 143 -23.14 6.39 12.76
N ASP A 144 -22.28 5.50 13.25
CA ASP A 144 -21.89 5.46 14.67
C ASP A 144 -20.54 6.15 14.93
N GLY A 145 -19.80 6.55 13.88
CA GLY A 145 -18.48 7.17 13.99
C GLY A 145 -17.43 6.21 14.56
N LYS A 146 -17.52 4.91 14.25
CA LYS A 146 -16.66 3.86 14.81
C LYS A 146 -15.84 3.15 13.75
N GLU A 147 -14.68 2.67 14.16
CA GLU A 147 -13.91 1.72 13.38
C GLU A 147 -14.59 0.36 13.31
N VAL A 148 -14.62 -0.25 12.14
CA VAL A 148 -15.08 -1.62 11.90
C VAL A 148 -13.91 -2.45 11.42
N VAL A 149 -13.62 -3.56 12.12
CA VAL A 149 -12.52 -4.47 11.81
C VAL A 149 -13.09 -5.75 11.20
N PHE A 150 -12.65 -6.06 9.98
CA PHE A 150 -12.98 -7.29 9.28
C PHE A 150 -11.84 -8.29 9.43
N ASN A 151 -12.02 -9.31 10.22
CA ASN A 151 -11.09 -10.43 10.41
C ASN A 151 -11.77 -11.79 10.19
N LYS A 152 -13.00 -11.78 9.66
CA LYS A 152 -13.82 -12.95 9.31
C LYS A 152 -14.77 -12.61 8.16
N GLY A 153 -15.24 -13.66 7.47
CA GLY A 153 -16.18 -13.56 6.37
C GLY A 153 -15.50 -13.26 5.03
N SER A 154 -16.25 -12.80 4.02
CA SER A 154 -15.75 -12.57 2.68
C SER A 154 -14.59 -11.58 2.65
N LEU A 155 -13.49 -11.97 2.02
CA LEU A 155 -12.32 -11.12 1.78
C LEU A 155 -12.69 -9.88 0.96
N PHE A 156 -13.50 -10.08 -0.10
CA PHE A 156 -13.86 -8.97 -0.97
C PHE A 156 -14.90 -8.03 -0.37
N ASP A 157 -15.79 -8.51 0.49
CA ASP A 157 -16.69 -7.63 1.27
C ASP A 157 -15.88 -6.71 2.19
N ALA A 158 -14.87 -7.25 2.87
CA ALA A 158 -13.97 -6.48 3.73
C ALA A 158 -13.17 -5.45 2.94
N ILE A 159 -12.57 -5.87 1.81
CA ILE A 159 -11.82 -4.97 0.91
C ILE A 159 -12.75 -3.88 0.37
N ARG A 160 -13.95 -4.26 -0.13
CA ARG A 160 -14.91 -3.32 -0.71
C ARG A 160 -15.35 -2.26 0.30
N ALA A 161 -15.59 -2.64 1.55
CA ALA A 161 -15.89 -1.69 2.62
C ALA A 161 -14.70 -0.76 2.88
N SER A 162 -13.50 -1.32 3.00
CA SER A 162 -12.27 -0.59 3.32
C SER A 162 -11.85 0.43 2.26
N ILE A 163 -12.14 0.19 0.96
CA ILE A 163 -11.80 1.11 -0.14
C ILE A 163 -12.89 2.13 -0.47
N SER A 164 -13.99 2.17 0.28
CA SER A 164 -15.14 3.06 0.02
C SER A 164 -14.84 4.53 0.33
N LEU A 165 -13.88 5.12 -0.41
CA LEU A 165 -13.46 6.51 -0.22
C LEU A 165 -14.63 7.46 -0.40
N PRO A 166 -14.97 8.30 0.61
CA PRO A 166 -16.05 9.28 0.52
C PRO A 166 -15.89 10.19 -0.69
N SER A 167 -17.02 10.56 -1.31
CA SER A 167 -17.12 11.39 -2.52
C SER A 167 -16.59 10.72 -3.80
N PHE A 168 -16.02 9.52 -3.72
CA PHE A 168 -15.55 8.76 -4.88
C PHE A 168 -16.32 7.46 -5.04
N TYR A 169 -16.29 6.57 -4.03
CA TYR A 169 -17.03 5.31 -4.06
C TYR A 169 -18.35 5.38 -3.28
N GLU A 170 -19.34 4.61 -3.76
CA GLU A 170 -20.57 4.37 -3.03
C GLU A 170 -20.28 3.70 -1.69
N PRO A 171 -20.83 4.22 -0.55
CA PRO A 171 -20.73 3.56 0.74
C PRO A 171 -21.34 2.16 0.72
N VAL A 172 -20.79 1.23 1.49
CA VAL A 172 -21.35 -0.11 1.65
C VAL A 172 -22.37 -0.12 2.80
N GLN A 173 -23.60 -0.52 2.50
CA GLN A 173 -24.63 -0.72 3.53
C GLN A 173 -24.63 -2.20 3.96
N ARG A 174 -24.39 -2.44 5.25
CA ARG A 174 -24.33 -3.80 5.82
C ARG A 174 -24.74 -3.78 7.29
N ASP A 175 -25.63 -4.66 7.68
CA ASP A 175 -26.06 -4.89 9.08
C ASP A 175 -26.46 -3.58 9.80
N GLY A 176 -27.13 -2.66 9.09
CA GLY A 176 -27.56 -1.37 9.61
C GLY A 176 -26.44 -0.31 9.71
N MET A 177 -25.20 -0.64 9.33
CA MET A 177 -24.06 0.26 9.22
C MET A 177 -23.98 0.91 7.84
N ILE A 178 -23.33 2.06 7.78
CA ILE A 178 -22.94 2.75 6.53
C ILE A 178 -21.42 2.81 6.51
N LEU A 179 -20.80 1.87 5.76
CA LEU A 179 -19.36 1.68 5.76
C LEU A 179 -18.68 2.53 4.68
N ILE A 180 -17.67 3.25 5.11
CA ILE A 180 -16.77 4.05 4.26
C ILE A 180 -15.32 3.67 4.54
N ASP A 181 -14.38 4.22 3.76
CA ASP A 181 -12.94 3.97 3.87
C ASP A 181 -12.44 4.10 5.32
N GLY A 182 -11.66 3.11 5.75
CA GLY A 182 -11.08 3.06 7.09
C GLY A 182 -10.10 4.19 7.39
N GLY A 183 -9.52 4.81 6.34
CA GLY A 183 -8.58 5.91 6.46
C GLY A 183 -9.12 7.15 7.16
N VAL A 184 -10.44 7.27 7.29
CA VAL A 184 -11.09 8.35 8.04
C VAL A 184 -10.75 8.28 9.52
N ILE A 185 -10.71 7.09 10.11
CA ILE A 185 -10.42 6.89 11.55
C ILE A 185 -9.05 6.28 11.78
N ASN A 186 -8.72 5.19 11.06
CA ASN A 186 -7.49 4.43 11.28
C ASN A 186 -6.75 4.14 9.95
N PRO A 187 -6.03 5.14 9.41
CA PRO A 187 -5.38 5.03 8.11
C PRO A 187 -4.19 4.06 8.09
N ILE A 188 -3.60 3.74 9.24
CA ILE A 188 -2.53 2.75 9.41
C ILE A 188 -2.83 1.89 10.64
N PRO A 189 -3.50 0.73 10.48
CA PRO A 189 -4.09 -0.03 11.59
C PRO A 189 -3.06 -0.84 12.39
N LEU A 190 -2.03 -0.17 12.93
CA LEU A 190 -0.95 -0.77 13.73
C LEU A 190 -1.46 -1.49 14.99
N ASN A 191 -2.60 -1.05 15.51
CA ASN A 191 -3.26 -1.62 16.69
C ASN A 191 -4.19 -2.80 16.34
N ARG A 192 -4.25 -3.26 15.08
CA ARG A 192 -5.20 -4.29 14.62
C ARG A 192 -4.54 -5.53 14.05
N VAL A 193 -3.26 -5.47 13.71
CA VAL A 193 -2.54 -6.64 13.20
C VAL A 193 -2.42 -7.72 14.29
N ASN A 194 -2.60 -8.97 13.89
CA ASN A 194 -2.39 -10.12 14.79
C ASN A 194 -0.90 -10.37 14.96
N ARG A 195 -0.30 -9.81 16.01
CA ARG A 195 1.14 -9.92 16.30
C ARG A 195 1.42 -11.12 17.18
N HIS A 196 2.19 -12.10 16.70
CA HIS A 196 2.64 -13.20 17.51
C HIS A 196 3.84 -12.77 18.41
N PRO A 197 4.06 -13.47 19.54
CA PRO A 197 5.24 -13.20 20.37
C PRO A 197 6.53 -13.36 19.56
N GLY A 198 7.36 -12.31 19.55
CA GLY A 198 8.62 -12.29 18.81
C GLY A 198 8.55 -11.62 17.43
N ASP A 199 7.36 -11.41 16.87
CA ASP A 199 7.22 -10.68 15.60
C ASP A 199 7.61 -9.21 15.76
N LEU A 200 8.32 -8.67 14.78
CA LEU A 200 8.50 -7.23 14.66
C LEU A 200 7.23 -6.59 14.11
N LEU A 201 6.78 -5.50 14.72
CA LEU A 201 5.69 -4.68 14.18
C LEU A 201 6.24 -3.76 13.10
N VAL A 202 5.84 -3.98 11.86
CA VAL A 202 6.30 -3.20 10.70
C VAL A 202 5.14 -2.41 10.12
N GLY A 203 5.24 -1.08 10.16
CA GLY A 203 4.29 -0.18 9.52
C GLY A 203 4.83 0.34 8.19
N VAL A 204 3.97 0.40 7.17
CA VAL A 204 4.26 1.04 5.87
C VAL A 204 3.27 2.18 5.66
N ASP A 205 3.76 3.41 5.65
CA ASP A 205 2.94 4.59 5.44
C ASP A 205 3.24 5.23 4.07
N VAL A 206 2.27 5.22 3.17
CA VAL A 206 2.32 5.84 1.85
C VAL A 206 1.51 7.15 1.79
N SER A 207 1.09 7.68 2.93
CA SER A 207 0.40 8.97 3.05
C SER A 207 1.37 10.15 3.15
N GLY A 208 2.69 9.90 3.19
CA GLY A 208 3.74 10.91 3.26
C GLY A 208 3.63 11.93 2.14
N HIS A 209 3.60 13.20 2.49
CA HIS A 209 3.47 14.32 1.56
C HIS A 209 4.39 15.48 1.97
N ASP A 210 5.15 15.98 1.01
CA ASP A 210 5.70 17.33 1.08
C ASP A 210 4.68 18.28 0.45
N TYR A 211 3.81 18.83 1.27
CA TYR A 211 2.73 19.73 0.83
C TYR A 211 3.25 21.00 0.17
N LYS A 212 4.46 21.46 0.54
CA LYS A 212 5.07 22.65 -0.06
C LYS A 212 5.57 22.34 -1.47
N GLU A 213 6.32 21.25 -1.66
CA GLU A 213 6.78 20.78 -2.98
C GLU A 213 5.60 20.53 -3.92
N GLU A 214 4.53 19.92 -3.41
CA GLU A 214 3.32 19.66 -4.20
C GLU A 214 2.64 20.97 -4.63
N TRP A 215 2.48 21.91 -3.71
CA TRP A 215 1.91 23.24 -3.96
C TRP A 215 2.69 23.99 -5.03
N GLU A 216 4.01 24.11 -4.88
CA GLU A 216 4.89 24.81 -5.83
C GLU A 216 4.80 24.18 -7.23
N ARG A 217 4.82 22.85 -7.33
CA ARG A 217 4.72 22.14 -8.59
C ARG A 217 3.37 22.33 -9.29
N GLN A 218 2.27 22.28 -8.55
CA GLN A 218 0.94 22.50 -9.09
C GLN A 218 0.76 23.91 -9.63
N HIS A 219 1.33 24.92 -8.98
CA HIS A 219 1.30 26.31 -9.49
C HIS A 219 2.06 26.45 -10.81
N VAL A 220 3.25 25.85 -10.93
CA VAL A 220 4.03 25.88 -12.18
C VAL A 220 3.28 25.19 -13.33
N VAL A 221 2.59 24.07 -13.07
CA VAL A 221 1.78 23.36 -14.06
C VAL A 221 0.56 24.18 -14.46
N ALA A 222 -0.13 24.81 -13.50
CA ALA A 222 -1.29 25.67 -13.74
C ALA A 222 -0.96 26.87 -14.64
N GLU A 223 0.18 27.55 -14.39
CA GLU A 223 0.63 28.65 -15.23
C GLU A 223 0.94 28.21 -16.68
N ARG A 224 1.58 27.04 -16.86
CA ARG A 224 1.84 26.47 -18.19
C ARG A 224 0.59 26.07 -18.96
N GLN A 225 -0.46 25.64 -18.26
CA GLN A 225 -1.74 25.24 -18.89
C GLN A 225 -2.63 26.43 -19.25
N LYS A 226 -2.59 27.53 -18.48
CA LYS A 226 -3.26 28.79 -18.87
C LYS A 226 -2.79 29.32 -20.23
N GLN A 227 -1.59 28.94 -20.66
CA GLN A 227 -1.03 29.31 -21.98
C GLN A 227 -1.48 28.40 -23.13
N LYS A 228 -2.17 27.26 -22.85
CA LYS A 228 -2.68 26.32 -23.87
C LYS A 228 -4.21 26.27 -23.83
N GLN A 229 -4.84 27.27 -24.43
CA GLN A 229 -6.30 27.26 -24.66
C GLN A 229 -6.63 26.35 -25.85
N ASP A 230 -7.15 25.14 -25.57
CA ASP A 230 -8.23 24.47 -26.31
C ASP A 230 -8.51 23.10 -25.68
N LYS A 231 -9.60 22.96 -24.94
CA LYS A 231 -9.94 21.70 -24.32
C LYS A 231 -11.38 21.27 -24.63
N SER A 232 -11.53 20.05 -25.15
CA SER A 232 -12.79 19.37 -25.39
C SER A 232 -13.58 19.22 -24.08
N LEU A 233 -14.93 19.14 -24.18
CA LEU A 233 -15.83 18.98 -23.00
C LEU A 233 -15.48 17.74 -22.15
N LYS A 234 -15.07 16.62 -22.81
CA LYS A 234 -14.60 15.39 -22.13
C LYS A 234 -13.34 15.62 -21.29
N THR A 235 -12.42 16.44 -21.79
CA THR A 235 -11.18 16.79 -21.06
C THR A 235 -11.51 17.68 -19.85
N LYS A 236 -12.51 18.56 -19.95
CA LYS A 236 -12.97 19.39 -18.82
C LYS A 236 -13.57 18.57 -17.69
N ILE A 237 -14.34 17.53 -18.02
CA ILE A 237 -14.90 16.59 -17.02
C ILE A 237 -13.79 15.77 -16.38
N LEU A 238 -12.82 15.29 -17.16
CA LEU A 238 -11.68 14.54 -16.65
C LEU A 238 -10.77 15.41 -15.75
N ASP A 239 -10.54 16.68 -16.13
CA ASP A 239 -9.78 17.65 -15.33
C ASP A 239 -10.51 18.01 -14.02
N MET A 240 -11.83 17.94 -14.00
CA MET A 240 -12.64 18.13 -12.78
C MET A 240 -12.50 16.93 -11.81
N LEU A 241 -12.29 15.72 -12.35
CA LEU A 241 -12.13 14.48 -11.59
C LEU A 241 -10.67 14.22 -11.16
N ILE A 242 -9.72 14.73 -11.93
CA ILE A 242 -8.28 14.61 -11.67
C ILE A 242 -7.67 16.01 -11.82
N PRO A 243 -7.79 16.87 -10.80
CA PRO A 243 -7.29 18.23 -10.89
C PRO A 243 -5.76 18.25 -10.90
N ASP A 244 -5.16 18.43 -12.06
CA ASP A 244 -3.75 18.84 -12.18
C ASP A 244 -3.53 20.31 -11.75
N ASN A 245 -4.62 21.05 -11.55
CA ASN A 245 -4.63 22.45 -11.13
C ASN A 245 -5.34 22.61 -9.79
N ILE A 246 -4.76 23.37 -8.89
CA ILE A 246 -5.43 23.81 -7.67
C ILE A 246 -6.40 24.96 -8.05
N ASP A 247 -7.54 24.61 -8.61
CA ASP A 247 -8.71 25.46 -8.45
C ASP A 247 -9.26 25.20 -7.05
N PHE A 248 -9.37 26.22 -6.21
CA PHE A 248 -9.99 26.16 -4.88
C PHE A 248 -11.49 25.94 -5.01
N ASN A 249 -11.88 24.84 -5.69
CA ASN A 249 -13.26 24.40 -5.68
C ASN A 249 -13.52 23.56 -4.43
N TYR A 250 -14.77 23.39 -4.09
CA TYR A 250 -15.22 22.65 -2.92
C TYR A 250 -14.63 21.24 -2.86
N TYR A 251 -14.56 20.52 -3.97
CA TYR A 251 -14.03 19.17 -4.07
C TYR A 251 -12.53 19.11 -3.75
N THR A 252 -11.75 20.03 -4.29
CA THR A 252 -10.30 20.10 -4.05
C THR A 252 -9.98 20.40 -2.59
N VAL A 253 -10.74 21.34 -1.98
CA VAL A 253 -10.59 21.66 -0.55
C VAL A 253 -10.94 20.45 0.32
N LEU A 254 -12.06 19.77 0.03
CA LEU A 254 -12.50 18.58 0.78
C LEU A 254 -11.50 17.43 0.67
N SER A 255 -11.05 17.12 -0.55
CA SER A 255 -10.06 16.06 -0.79
C SER A 255 -8.73 16.34 -0.08
N ARG A 256 -8.26 17.57 -0.12
CA ARG A 256 -7.02 17.97 0.54
C ARG A 256 -7.14 17.95 2.06
N THR A 257 -8.26 18.43 2.59
CA THR A 257 -8.55 18.35 4.03
C THR A 257 -8.58 16.90 4.50
N SER A 258 -9.26 16.01 3.78
CA SER A 258 -9.26 14.58 4.09
C SER A 258 -7.86 13.98 4.07
N SER A 259 -7.04 14.32 3.06
CA SER A 259 -5.65 13.85 2.99
C SER A 259 -4.79 14.31 4.16
N LEU A 260 -4.97 15.56 4.60
CA LEU A 260 -4.30 16.10 5.79
C LEU A 260 -4.72 15.36 7.06
N MET A 261 -6.01 15.09 7.25
CA MET A 261 -6.54 14.36 8.39
C MET A 261 -6.02 12.92 8.41
N ILE A 262 -6.03 12.22 7.27
CA ILE A 262 -5.46 10.88 7.12
C ILE A 262 -3.98 10.88 7.54
N ARG A 263 -3.18 11.82 7.02
CA ARG A 263 -1.76 11.90 7.37
C ARG A 263 -1.54 12.18 8.85
N GLN A 264 -2.30 13.08 9.46
CA GLN A 264 -2.18 13.36 10.89
C GLN A 264 -2.55 12.15 11.75
N ASN A 265 -3.62 11.43 11.39
CA ASN A 265 -4.01 10.20 12.07
C ASN A 265 -2.93 9.11 11.93
N SER A 266 -2.30 8.95 10.76
CA SER A 266 -1.16 8.04 10.57
C SER A 266 0.00 8.37 11.50
N ILE A 267 0.39 9.64 11.59
CA ILE A 267 1.47 10.10 12.47
C ILE A 267 1.12 9.84 13.95
N LEU A 268 -0.10 10.12 14.36
CA LEU A 268 -0.57 9.89 15.73
C LEU A 268 -0.58 8.40 16.07
N MET A 269 -1.07 7.55 15.17
CA MET A 269 -1.10 6.10 15.36
C MET A 269 0.33 5.54 15.46
N ALA A 270 1.25 5.98 14.60
CA ALA A 270 2.65 5.56 14.65
C ALA A 270 3.33 5.98 15.97
N LYS A 271 3.07 7.19 16.46
CA LYS A 271 3.57 7.65 17.77
C LYS A 271 3.00 6.86 18.94
N LEU A 272 1.71 6.48 18.88
CA LEU A 272 1.04 5.71 19.91
C LEU A 272 1.53 4.26 19.97
N MET A 273 1.60 3.60 18.81
CA MET A 273 1.88 2.17 18.71
C MET A 273 3.37 1.86 18.67
N LYS A 274 4.23 2.83 18.32
CA LYS A 274 5.69 2.72 18.26
C LYS A 274 6.13 1.42 17.56
N PRO A 275 5.86 1.27 16.25
CA PRO A 275 6.27 0.08 15.52
C PRO A 275 7.78 -0.07 15.56
N ASP A 276 8.27 -1.31 15.52
CA ASP A 276 9.70 -1.63 15.48
C ASP A 276 10.36 -1.09 14.20
N MET A 277 9.59 -1.04 13.09
CA MET A 277 9.98 -0.41 11.83
C MET A 277 8.82 0.41 11.25
N LEU A 278 9.10 1.63 10.81
CA LEU A 278 8.14 2.48 10.09
C LEU A 278 8.75 2.93 8.76
N ILE A 279 8.27 2.33 7.67
CA ILE A 279 8.69 2.69 6.31
C ILE A 279 7.76 3.80 5.80
N ASP A 280 8.15 5.05 6.01
CA ASP A 280 7.41 6.23 5.57
C ASP A 280 7.89 6.64 4.17
N ILE A 281 6.99 6.56 3.19
CA ILE A 281 7.28 6.80 1.78
C ILE A 281 6.65 8.13 1.33
N GLN A 282 7.51 9.09 1.00
CA GLN A 282 7.09 10.38 0.45
C GLN A 282 6.48 10.21 -0.95
N MET A 283 5.23 10.65 -1.11
CA MET A 283 4.41 10.45 -2.31
C MET A 283 4.02 11.75 -3.03
N SER A 284 4.71 12.88 -2.76
CA SER A 284 4.37 14.20 -3.30
C SER A 284 4.28 14.28 -4.83
N ARG A 285 4.89 13.31 -5.54
CA ARG A 285 4.90 13.25 -7.02
C ARG A 285 3.79 12.38 -7.62
N PHE A 286 2.96 11.77 -6.77
CA PHE A 286 1.92 10.84 -7.20
C PHE A 286 0.57 11.22 -6.59
N GLY A 287 -0.45 11.31 -7.44
CA GLY A 287 -1.84 11.49 -7.04
C GLY A 287 -2.49 10.20 -6.54
N SER A 288 -3.60 10.35 -5.85
CA SER A 288 -4.38 9.20 -5.34
C SER A 288 -5.04 8.37 -6.46
N PHE A 289 -5.02 8.83 -7.72
CA PHE A 289 -5.63 8.17 -8.88
C PHE A 289 -4.61 7.81 -9.98
N ASP A 290 -3.32 7.88 -9.71
CA ASP A 290 -2.25 7.59 -10.66
C ASP A 290 -2.03 6.06 -10.86
N TYR A 291 -3.10 5.31 -11.10
CA TYR A 291 -3.05 3.85 -11.29
C TYR A 291 -2.24 3.44 -12.53
N ASP A 292 -2.20 4.28 -13.56
CA ASP A 292 -1.37 4.11 -14.77
C ASP A 292 0.13 4.21 -14.52
N LYS A 293 0.54 4.60 -13.30
CA LYS A 293 1.94 4.68 -12.88
C LYS A 293 2.37 3.52 -11.97
N SER A 294 1.66 2.39 -12.05
CA SER A 294 1.85 1.22 -11.15
C SER A 294 3.30 0.79 -11.02
N GLU A 295 4.02 0.57 -12.13
CA GLU A 295 5.42 0.15 -12.13
C GLU A 295 6.36 1.15 -11.41
N LYS A 296 6.11 2.47 -11.57
CA LYS A 296 6.90 3.50 -10.89
C LYS A 296 6.64 3.51 -9.39
N LEU A 297 5.40 3.29 -8.98
CA LEU A 297 4.99 3.22 -7.57
C LEU A 297 5.57 1.98 -6.90
N ILE A 298 5.50 0.81 -7.55
CA ILE A 298 6.08 -0.46 -7.07
C ILE A 298 7.61 -0.30 -6.92
N ALA A 299 8.28 0.24 -7.94
CA ALA A 299 9.72 0.48 -7.88
C ALA A 299 10.11 1.47 -6.77
N LEU A 300 9.29 2.51 -6.54
CA LEU A 300 9.51 3.45 -5.45
C LEU A 300 9.42 2.75 -4.08
N GLY A 301 8.38 1.92 -3.87
CA GLY A 301 8.21 1.12 -2.66
C GLY A 301 9.43 0.25 -2.39
N ARG A 302 9.85 -0.53 -3.38
CA ARG A 302 11.04 -1.39 -3.29
C ARG A 302 12.31 -0.60 -2.93
N ASN A 303 12.61 0.48 -3.66
CA ASN A 303 13.82 1.26 -3.45
C ASN A 303 13.85 1.95 -2.08
N LYS A 304 12.71 2.45 -1.60
CA LYS A 304 12.60 3.07 -0.28
C LYS A 304 12.80 2.06 0.83
N THR A 305 12.22 0.87 0.71
CA THR A 305 12.41 -0.23 1.67
C THR A 305 13.87 -0.66 1.72
N LYS A 306 14.48 -0.89 0.56
CA LYS A 306 15.92 -1.24 0.48
C LYS A 306 16.80 -0.20 1.15
N LYS A 307 16.54 1.08 0.89
CA LYS A 307 17.29 2.18 1.53
C LYS A 307 17.07 2.20 3.05
N TYR A 308 15.83 2.05 3.50
CA TYR A 308 15.49 2.02 4.92
C TYR A 308 16.23 0.90 5.65
N LEU A 309 16.19 -0.33 5.13
CA LEU A 309 16.85 -1.48 5.73
C LEU A 309 18.38 -1.33 5.74
N ALA A 310 18.98 -0.75 4.72
CA ALA A 310 20.41 -0.48 4.69
C ALA A 310 20.86 0.52 5.78
N THR A 311 20.01 1.52 6.11
CA THR A 311 20.32 2.46 7.20
C THR A 311 20.24 1.81 8.59
N GLN A 312 19.27 0.91 8.82
CA GLN A 312 19.12 0.21 10.09
C GLN A 312 20.34 -0.70 10.36
N HIS A 313 20.81 -1.46 9.36
CA HIS A 313 22.00 -2.30 9.52
C HIS A 313 23.28 -1.51 9.86
N SER A 314 23.39 -0.27 9.39
CA SER A 314 24.54 0.60 9.70
C SER A 314 24.50 1.19 11.12
N GLU A 315 23.34 1.24 11.76
CA GLU A 315 23.16 1.68 13.15
C GLU A 315 23.39 0.54 14.15
N ASP A 316 23.01 -0.69 13.79
CA ASP A 316 23.24 -1.90 14.61
C ASP A 316 24.73 -2.31 14.67
N ASP A 317 25.55 -1.90 13.70
CA ASP A 317 27.01 -2.17 13.64
C ASP A 317 27.86 -1.11 14.36
N ARG A 318 27.25 -0.11 15.00
CA ARG A 318 27.94 0.93 15.80
C ARG A 318 27.70 0.77 17.28
#